data_19f8dc173cbe9e2fb4de8ffc7d1283e3
#
_entry.id   19f8dc173cbe9e2fb4de8ffc7d1283e3
#
_cell.length_a   1.000
_cell.length_b   1.000
_cell.length_c   1.000
_cell.angle_alpha   90.00
_cell.angle_beta   90.00
_cell.angle_gamma   90.00
#
_symmetry.space_group_name_H-M   'P 1'
#
loop_
_entity.id
_entity.type
_entity.pdbx_description
1 polymer ?
#
loop_
_entity_poly.entity_id
_entity_poly.type
_entity_poly.pdbx_seq_one_letter_code
_entity_poly.pdbx_strand_id
1 'polypeptide(L)'
;MTISFFLIIYIKDTVHVLGYKNVGQVILMKADEVICEVSKLCRDFQADEVILYGSRAKGTARERSDIDIAVSGVECFDELVEKIEELPTLYSVDLLNMDTCRNELLLEDIKQYGRKI
;
A
#
# COMPACT_ATOMS: atom_id res chain seq x y z
N MET A 1 18.15 0.11 6.44
CA MET A 1 17.62 0.56 6.76
C MET A 1 17.50 0.85 6.68
N THR A 2 17.64 1.04 6.32
CA THR A 2 17.14 1.54 6.49
C THR A 2 17.02 2.03 6.38
N ILE A 3 17.11 2.21 6.20
CA ILE A 3 16.69 2.85 6.35
C ILE A 3 16.65 3.09 6.45
N SER A 4 16.85 3.02 6.42
CA SER A 4 16.46 3.46 6.75
C SER A 4 16.41 3.74 6.76
N PHE A 5 16.48 3.78 6.60
CA PHE A 5 16.01 4.22 6.79
C PHE A 5 16.09 4.75 6.87
N PHE A 6 16.10 4.89 6.90
CA PHE A 6 15.76 5.54 7.10
C PHE A 6 15.64 6.20 7.08
N LEU A 7 15.67 6.51 6.94
CA LEU A 7 15.34 7.26 6.97
C LEU A 7 14.93 7.80 6.62
N ILE A 8 14.48 8.00 6.46
CA ILE A 8 13.91 8.59 6.21
C ILE A 8 13.47 9.03 6.47
N ILE A 9 13.28 9.43 6.34
CA ILE A 9 12.76 9.90 6.63
C ILE A 9 12.27 10.44 6.56
N TYR A 10 11.81 10.58 6.58
CA TYR A 10 11.09 11.00 6.58
C TYR A 10 10.70 11.42 6.82
N ILE A 11 10.60 11.74 6.97
CA ILE A 11 10.17 11.88 7.06
C ILE A 11 9.50 12.36 6.81
N LYS A 12 8.95 12.43 7.07
CA LYS A 12 8.41 12.56 6.71
C LYS A 12 8.49 13.37 6.32
N ASP A 13 8.81 13.64 6.49
CA ASP A 13 9.07 13.98 6.08
C ASP A 13 9.91 14.13 5.63
N THR A 14 10.18 13.98 5.98
CA THR A 14 11.06 13.83 5.57
C THR A 14 11.76 13.31 5.37
N VAL A 15 12.15 13.15 5.32
CA VAL A 15 12.78 12.44 5.12
C VAL A 15 13.52 12.11 5.40
N HIS A 16 13.77 11.47 5.52
CA HIS A 16 14.32 11.02 5.95
C HIS A 16 14.88 10.47 5.82
N VAL A 17 15.36 10.32 6.00
CA VAL A 17 15.82 9.75 6.04
C VAL A 17 16.56 9.40 6.40
N LEU A 18 17.02 9.15 6.69
CA LEU A 18 17.59 8.87 7.02
C LEU A 18 18.46 8.58 6.81
N GLY A 19 18.95 8.62 7.00
CA GLY A 19 19.82 8.39 6.68
C GLY A 19 20.48 8.11 6.05
N TYR A 20 21.00 8.28 5.41
CA TYR A 20 21.49 8.10 4.51
C TYR A 20 22.37 8.74 4.14
N LYS A 21 23.14 8.84 3.91
CA LYS A 21 23.89 9.35 3.44
C LYS A 21 24.07 9.93 2.29
N ASN A 22 23.89 9.77 1.66
CA ASN A 22 23.95 10.27 0.62
C ASN A 22 23.00 11.14 0.34
N VAL A 23 23.36 11.95 0.38
CA VAL A 23 22.78 12.87 0.32
C VAL A 23 21.99 13.36 -0.70
N GLY A 24 20.94 13.90 -0.53
CA GLY A 24 20.22 14.65 -1.49
C GLY A 24 19.38 13.87 -2.45
N GLN A 25 19.49 12.57 -2.48
CA GLN A 25 18.63 11.78 -3.35
C GLN A 25 17.73 10.87 -2.58
N VAL A 26 16.43 10.97 -2.88
CA VAL A 26 15.44 10.05 -2.35
C VAL A 26 14.92 9.26 -3.53
N ILE A 27 15.07 7.94 -3.46
CA ILE A 27 14.54 7.05 -4.48
C ILE A 27 13.15 6.62 -4.02
N LEU A 28 12.14 7.09 -4.75
CA LEU A 28 10.77 6.77 -4.42
C LEU A 28 10.31 5.55 -5.19
N MET A 29 9.45 4.77 -4.56
CA MET A 29 8.92 3.54 -5.16
C MET A 29 7.91 3.87 -6.24
N LYS A 30 7.96 3.11 -7.33
CA LYS A 30 6.97 3.19 -8.40
C LYS A 30 5.73 2.40 -8.01
N ALA A 31 4.64 2.61 -8.74
CA ALA A 31 3.37 1.99 -8.40
C ALA A 31 3.46 0.46 -8.29
N ASP A 32 4.11 -0.19 -9.24
CA ASP A 32 4.23 -1.64 -9.21
C ASP A 32 5.01 -2.12 -8.00
N GLU A 33 6.04 -1.38 -7.62
CA GLU A 33 6.85 -1.69 -6.45
C GLU A 33 6.03 -1.54 -5.17
N VAL A 34 5.22 -0.49 -5.11
CA VAL A 34 4.35 -0.25 -3.96
C VAL A 34 3.36 -1.40 -3.82
N ILE A 35 2.72 -1.78 -4.92
CA ILE A 35 1.74 -2.87 -4.90
C ILE A 35 2.39 -4.15 -4.40
N CYS A 36 3.60 -4.44 -4.86
CA CYS A 36 4.33 -5.62 -4.44
C CYS A 36 4.65 -5.58 -2.94
N GLU A 37 5.13 -4.44 -2.45
CA GLU A 37 5.47 -4.30 -1.03
C GLU A 37 4.24 -4.35 -0.15
N VAL A 38 3.14 -3.73 -0.57
CA VAL A 38 1.90 -3.79 0.19
C VAL A 38 1.41 -5.24 0.27
N SER A 39 1.50 -5.97 -0.84
CA SER A 39 1.10 -7.37 -0.85
C SER A 39 1.92 -8.19 0.16
N LYS A 40 3.24 -7.95 0.20
CA LYS A 40 4.10 -8.64 1.17
C LYS A 40 3.74 -8.31 2.60
N LEU A 41 3.50 -7.02 2.88
CA LEU A 41 3.11 -6.59 4.23
C LEU A 41 1.79 -7.23 4.64
N CYS A 42 0.83 -7.29 3.72
CA CYS A 42 -0.45 -7.90 4.01
C CYS A 42 -0.28 -9.38 4.38
N ARG A 43 0.58 -10.09 3.66
CA ARG A 43 0.84 -11.49 3.98
C ARG A 43 1.57 -11.66 5.29
N ASP A 44 2.48 -10.73 5.62
CA ASP A 44 3.15 -10.75 6.92
C ASP A 44 2.15 -10.57 8.06
N PHE A 45 1.06 -9.85 7.80
CA PHE A 45 -0.04 -9.67 8.75
C PHE A 45 -1.10 -10.75 8.60
N GLN A 46 -0.77 -11.83 7.89
CA GLN A 46 -1.58 -13.05 7.76
C GLN A 46 -2.91 -12.84 7.05
N ALA A 47 -2.94 -11.95 6.08
CA ALA A 47 -4.14 -11.74 5.27
C ALA A 47 -4.51 -13.03 4.53
N ASP A 48 -5.81 -13.36 4.56
CA ASP A 48 -6.33 -14.49 3.79
C ASP A 48 -6.42 -14.15 2.32
N GLU A 49 -6.82 -12.92 2.02
CA GLU A 49 -6.93 -12.44 0.65
C GLU A 49 -6.36 -11.04 0.53
N VAL A 50 -5.68 -10.78 -0.57
CA VAL A 50 -5.18 -9.46 -0.93
C VAL A 50 -5.60 -9.21 -2.37
N ILE A 51 -6.42 -8.20 -2.59
CA ILE A 51 -7.03 -7.94 -3.89
C ILE A 51 -6.78 -6.50 -4.32
N LEU A 52 -6.19 -6.34 -5.49
CA LEU A 52 -6.07 -5.03 -6.12
C LEU A 52 -7.40 -4.73 -6.80
N TYR A 53 -7.98 -3.56 -6.52
CA TYR A 53 -9.27 -3.20 -7.11
C TYR A 53 -9.22 -1.76 -7.61
N GLY A 54 -10.37 -1.25 -8.06
CA GLY A 54 -10.46 0.09 -8.57
C GLY A 54 -9.81 0.25 -9.93
N SER A 55 -9.36 1.47 -10.25
CA SER A 55 -8.90 1.79 -11.59
C SER A 55 -7.70 0.97 -12.03
N ARG A 56 -6.79 0.64 -11.11
CA ARG A 56 -5.59 -0.12 -11.49
C ARG A 56 -5.92 -1.57 -11.83
N ALA A 57 -6.95 -2.12 -11.22
CA ALA A 57 -7.39 -3.47 -11.57
C ALA A 57 -8.14 -3.48 -12.89
N LYS A 58 -8.89 -2.40 -13.17
CA LYS A 58 -9.70 -2.30 -14.39
C LYS A 58 -8.91 -1.84 -15.61
N GLY A 59 -7.68 -1.42 -15.42
CA GLY A 59 -6.86 -0.94 -16.52
C GLY A 59 -7.18 0.48 -16.93
N THR A 60 -7.88 1.24 -16.10
CA THR A 60 -8.25 2.62 -16.40
C THR A 60 -7.44 3.62 -15.58
N ALA A 61 -6.45 3.15 -14.83
CA ALA A 61 -5.67 4.01 -13.96
C ALA A 61 -4.80 4.97 -14.78
N ARG A 62 -4.67 6.17 -14.25
CA ARG A 62 -3.68 7.13 -14.74
C ARG A 62 -2.43 6.98 -13.91
N GLU A 63 -1.37 7.67 -14.33
CA GLU A 63 -0.08 7.55 -13.66
C GLU A 63 -0.17 7.82 -12.16
N ARG A 64 -0.98 8.80 -11.75
CA ARG A 64 -1.08 9.20 -10.36
C ARG A 64 -2.32 8.68 -9.65
N SER A 65 -3.00 7.72 -10.25
CA SER A 65 -4.19 7.14 -9.62
C SER A 65 -3.82 6.46 -8.31
N ASP A 66 -4.73 6.52 -7.34
CA ASP A 66 -4.56 5.85 -6.06
C ASP A 66 -4.45 4.35 -6.28
N ILE A 67 -3.78 3.71 -5.34
CA ILE A 67 -3.66 2.25 -5.35
C ILE A 67 -4.67 1.72 -4.33
N ASP A 68 -5.68 1.01 -4.82
CA ASP A 68 -6.77 0.50 -3.98
C ASP A 68 -6.57 -0.99 -3.75
N ILE A 69 -6.41 -1.38 -2.49
CA ILE A 69 -6.16 -2.77 -2.12
C ILE A 69 -7.13 -3.17 -1.02
N ALA A 70 -7.77 -4.32 -1.18
CA ALA A 70 -8.70 -4.86 -0.21
C ALA A 70 -8.11 -6.11 0.40
N VAL A 71 -8.28 -6.27 1.71
CA VAL A 71 -7.74 -7.43 2.44
C VAL A 71 -8.81 -8.03 3.33
N SER A 72 -8.63 -9.32 3.63
CA SER A 72 -9.45 -10.01 4.63
C SER A 72 -8.54 -10.84 5.53
N GLY A 73 -9.02 -11.13 6.74
CA GLY A 73 -8.31 -12.01 7.66
C GLY A 73 -7.20 -11.37 8.46
N VAL A 74 -7.04 -10.06 8.39
CA VAL A 74 -5.96 -9.36 9.10
C VAL A 74 -6.42 -9.01 10.51
N GLU A 75 -5.68 -9.46 11.52
CA GLU A 75 -6.05 -9.18 12.91
C GLU A 75 -5.66 -7.78 13.37
N CYS A 76 -4.50 -7.32 12.95
CA CYS A 76 -3.97 -6.01 13.38
C CYS A 76 -4.02 -5.03 12.22
N PHE A 77 -5.24 -4.75 11.74
CA PHE A 77 -5.44 -3.93 10.55
C PHE A 77 -4.81 -2.54 10.69
N ASP A 78 -4.99 -1.91 11.85
CA ASP A 78 -4.47 -0.55 12.05
C ASP A 78 -2.95 -0.51 11.98
N GLU A 79 -2.29 -1.54 12.50
CA GLU A 79 -0.84 -1.62 12.41
C GLU A 79 -0.38 -1.82 10.97
N LEU A 80 -1.14 -2.60 10.21
CA LEU A 80 -0.83 -2.80 8.80
C LEU A 80 -0.94 -1.48 8.04
N VAL A 81 -1.99 -0.70 8.31
CA VAL A 81 -2.15 0.61 7.68
C VAL A 81 -0.94 1.50 7.98
N GLU A 82 -0.49 1.51 9.23
CA GLU A 82 0.67 2.32 9.62
C GLU A 82 1.92 1.90 8.86
N LYS A 83 2.14 0.59 8.71
CA LYS A 83 3.30 0.09 7.99
C LYS A 83 3.27 0.51 6.52
N ILE A 84 2.09 0.46 5.92
CA ILE A 84 1.93 0.86 4.53
C ILE A 84 2.20 2.35 4.37
N GLU A 85 1.77 3.16 5.32
CA GLU A 85 1.98 4.61 5.26
C GLU A 85 3.46 4.98 5.38
N GLU A 86 4.29 4.09 5.89
CA GLU A 86 5.72 4.32 6.00
C GLU A 86 6.47 4.07 4.69
N LEU A 87 5.84 3.51 3.69
CA LEU A 87 6.52 3.22 2.43
C LEU A 87 6.94 4.50 1.72
N PRO A 88 8.18 4.53 1.17
CA PRO A 88 8.70 5.74 0.52
C PRO A 88 8.12 5.89 -0.89
N THR A 89 6.91 6.42 -0.96
CA THR A 89 6.22 6.59 -2.23
C THR A 89 5.34 7.83 -2.18
N LEU A 90 5.09 8.43 -3.36
CA LEU A 90 4.14 9.52 -3.50
C LEU A 90 2.74 9.02 -3.83
N TYR A 91 2.58 7.72 -4.08
CA TYR A 91 1.25 7.17 -4.35
C TYR A 91 0.47 7.02 -3.07
N SER A 92 -0.82 7.35 -3.12
CA SER A 92 -1.74 7.07 -2.03
C SER A 92 -2.19 5.63 -2.12
N VAL A 93 -2.08 4.91 -1.01
CA VAL A 93 -2.57 3.54 -0.91
C VAL A 93 -3.79 3.55 -0.02
N ASP A 94 -4.92 3.11 -0.58
CA ASP A 94 -6.17 3.01 0.15
C ASP A 94 -6.41 1.55 0.48
N LEU A 95 -6.27 1.21 1.76
CA LEU A 95 -6.43 -0.17 2.21
C LEU A 95 -7.82 -0.37 2.79
N LEU A 96 -8.57 -1.28 2.21
CA LEU A 96 -9.92 -1.59 2.64
C LEU A 96 -9.94 -2.90 3.40
N ASN A 97 -10.55 -2.89 4.58
CA ASN A 97 -10.76 -4.12 5.35
C ASN A 97 -12.11 -4.72 4.95
N MET A 98 -12.06 -5.82 4.18
CA MET A 98 -13.29 -6.44 3.70
C MET A 98 -14.11 -7.07 4.82
N ASP A 99 -13.45 -7.43 5.93
CA ASP A 99 -14.15 -8.06 7.05
C ASP A 99 -15.12 -7.12 7.75
N THR A 100 -14.86 -5.81 7.70
CA THR A 100 -15.68 -4.81 8.35
C THR A 100 -16.45 -3.92 7.38
N CYS A 101 -16.23 -4.09 6.10
CA CYS A 101 -16.86 -3.26 5.08
C CYS A 101 -18.33 -3.60 4.95
N ARG A 102 -19.19 -2.57 4.98
CA ARG A 102 -20.64 -2.75 4.85
C ARG A 102 -21.19 -2.24 3.53
N ASN A 103 -20.31 -1.78 2.65
CA ASN A 103 -20.74 -1.31 1.35
C ASN A 103 -20.82 -2.48 0.38
N GLU A 104 -22.01 -3.02 0.22
CA GLU A 104 -22.21 -4.22 -0.60
C GLU A 104 -21.90 -4.00 -2.06
N LEU A 105 -22.20 -2.80 -2.58
CA LEU A 105 -21.89 -2.51 -3.97
C LEU A 105 -20.38 -2.50 -4.22
N LEU A 106 -19.64 -1.96 -3.27
CA LEU A 106 -18.18 -1.95 -3.38
C LEU A 106 -17.61 -3.37 -3.30
N LEU A 107 -18.14 -4.19 -2.39
CA LEU A 107 -17.69 -5.57 -2.28
C LEU A 107 -17.98 -6.36 -3.54
N GLU A 108 -19.13 -6.11 -4.17
CA GLU A 108 -19.47 -6.74 -5.45
C GLU A 108 -18.52 -6.30 -6.56
N ASP A 109 -18.19 -5.01 -6.60
CA ASP A 109 -17.25 -4.49 -7.59
C ASP A 109 -15.87 -5.15 -7.43
N ILE A 110 -15.41 -5.29 -6.18
CA ILE A 110 -14.15 -5.94 -5.88
C ILE A 110 -14.18 -7.40 -6.33
N LYS A 111 -15.27 -8.07 -6.05
CA LYS A 111 -15.42 -9.48 -6.41
C LYS A 111 -15.40 -9.67 -7.92
N GLN A 112 -16.05 -8.76 -8.65
CA GLN A 112 -16.20 -8.89 -10.09
C GLN A 112 -14.94 -8.46 -10.86
N TYR A 113 -14.32 -7.38 -10.46
CA TYR A 113 -13.21 -6.76 -11.20
C TYR A 113 -11.88 -6.79 -10.47
N GLY A 114 -11.86 -7.16 -9.20
CA GLY A 114 -10.62 -7.21 -8.43
C GLY A 114 -9.69 -8.30 -8.92
N ARG A 115 -8.41 -8.09 -8.66
CA ARG A 115 -7.38 -9.03 -9.08
C ARG A 115 -6.57 -9.44 -7.84
N LYS A 116 -6.50 -10.72 -7.57
CA LYS A 116 -5.71 -11.22 -6.45
C LYS A 116 -4.23 -11.00 -6.72
N ILE A 117 -3.55 -10.55 -5.70
CA ILE A 117 -2.13 -10.24 -5.81
C ILE A 117 -1.31 -10.94 -4.74
#